data_1311f379ad2a6d6f1c550ba1ad12d5e1
#
_entry.id   1311f379ad2a6d6f1c550ba1ad12d5e1
#
_cell.length_a   1.000
_cell.length_b   1.000
_cell.length_c   1.000
_cell.angle_alpha   90.00
_cell.angle_beta   90.00
_cell.angle_gamma   90.00
#
_symmetry.space_group_name_H-M   'P 1'
#
loop_
_entity.id
_entity.type
_entity.pdbx_description
1 polymer ?
#
loop_
_entity_poly.entity_id
_entity_poly.type
_entity_poly.pdbx_seq_one_letter_code
_entity_poly.pdbx_strand_id
1 'polypeptide(L)'
;AQLLARGFKLRMADAPFETGNEKFNSGSIIIFPGVHEKPGDDFWNKVSQICNTYEVNLYPIASGMVDKGYDMGSSHVIPLKAPRVALLTGNSVSSNAAGEVWHFFEQELNYPVTLINAEDIKRIDHNIDVLVLPNGYYEFLMEKDDAKILEQWIKNGGKLVAIESAVSQLAKQDWSALKIKTDTNESNSPKDLYASLQKYNLRERDAVSGFTPGAIFNVEL
;
A
#
# COMPACT_ATOMS: atom_id res chain seq x y z
N ALA A 1 -1.63 -8.14 8.87
CA ALA A 1 -1.06 -9.08 7.88
C ALA A 1 -0.98 -10.50 8.45
N GLN A 2 -0.23 -10.75 9.54
CA GLN A 2 0.06 -12.09 10.08
C GLN A 2 -1.18 -12.92 10.48
N LEU A 3 -2.17 -12.30 11.10
CA LEU A 3 -3.41 -13.00 11.42
C LEU A 3 -4.14 -13.46 10.15
N LEU A 4 -4.23 -12.60 9.13
CA LEU A 4 -4.84 -12.94 7.85
C LEU A 4 -4.07 -14.05 7.12
N ALA A 5 -2.73 -13.97 7.10
CA ALA A 5 -1.88 -14.98 6.47
C ALA A 5 -2.05 -16.37 7.13
N ARG A 6 -2.37 -16.41 8.43
CA ARG A 6 -2.65 -17.65 9.17
C ARG A 6 -4.13 -18.07 9.14
N GLY A 7 -4.94 -17.44 8.28
CA GLY A 7 -6.34 -17.80 8.05
C GLY A 7 -7.33 -17.29 9.08
N PHE A 8 -6.92 -16.36 9.97
CA PHE A 8 -7.87 -15.73 10.88
C PHE A 8 -8.82 -14.82 10.10
N LYS A 9 -10.12 -14.97 10.35
CA LYS A 9 -11.15 -14.10 9.79
C LYS A 9 -11.23 -12.83 10.63
N LEU A 10 -10.88 -11.72 10.04
CA LEU A 10 -10.85 -10.41 10.69
C LEU A 10 -11.92 -9.52 10.11
N ARG A 11 -12.35 -8.56 10.90
CA ARG A 11 -13.17 -7.44 10.45
C ARG A 11 -12.50 -6.12 10.82
N MET A 12 -12.92 -5.06 10.19
CA MET A 12 -12.44 -3.70 10.44
C MET A 12 -13.65 -2.79 10.64
N ALA A 13 -13.57 -1.92 11.65
CA ALA A 13 -14.53 -0.83 11.80
C ALA A 13 -14.14 0.29 10.83
N ASP A 14 -15.03 0.71 9.93
CA ASP A 14 -14.81 1.83 9.01
C ASP A 14 -15.16 3.19 9.64
N ALA A 15 -15.79 3.18 10.81
CA ALA A 15 -16.13 4.35 11.61
C ALA A 15 -15.65 4.19 13.05
N PRO A 16 -15.40 5.29 13.78
CA PRO A 16 -15.01 5.22 15.19
C PRO A 16 -16.16 4.73 16.08
N PHE A 17 -15.82 4.06 17.17
CA PHE A 17 -16.76 3.61 18.17
C PHE A 17 -16.18 3.66 19.59
N GLU A 18 -17.05 3.67 20.61
CA GLU A 18 -16.66 3.62 22.03
C GLU A 18 -17.36 2.44 22.70
N THR A 19 -16.64 1.68 23.51
CA THR A 19 -17.22 0.61 24.34
C THR A 19 -16.45 0.48 25.66
N GLY A 20 -17.17 0.44 26.76
CA GLY A 20 -16.58 0.58 28.10
C GLY A 20 -15.88 1.92 28.24
N ASN A 21 -14.61 1.90 28.65
CA ASN A 21 -13.80 3.12 28.78
C ASN A 21 -12.86 3.35 27.58
N GLU A 22 -12.96 2.52 26.54
CA GLU A 22 -12.03 2.55 25.41
C GLU A 22 -12.66 3.21 24.18
N LYS A 23 -11.82 3.95 23.46
CA LYS A 23 -12.18 4.60 22.20
C LYS A 23 -11.38 4.01 21.07
N PHE A 24 -12.08 3.62 20.02
CA PHE A 24 -11.51 2.99 18.83
C PHE A 24 -11.74 3.85 17.61
N ASN A 25 -10.67 4.09 16.86
CA ASN A 25 -10.74 4.85 15.63
C ASN A 25 -11.18 3.98 14.45
N SER A 26 -11.60 4.63 13.37
CA SER A 26 -11.74 3.97 12.06
C SER A 26 -10.45 3.24 11.70
N GLY A 27 -10.57 2.04 11.16
CA GLY A 27 -9.44 1.13 10.88
C GLY A 27 -9.15 0.13 12.00
N SER A 28 -9.84 0.21 13.14
CA SER A 28 -9.68 -0.76 14.23
C SER A 28 -10.06 -2.17 13.80
N ILE A 29 -9.20 -3.14 14.14
CA ILE A 29 -9.38 -4.54 13.76
C ILE A 29 -10.19 -5.26 14.85
N ILE A 30 -11.19 -6.00 14.41
CA ILE A 30 -12.10 -6.74 15.28
C ILE A 30 -12.00 -8.24 14.98
N ILE A 31 -11.92 -9.06 16.02
CA ILE A 31 -11.80 -10.51 15.92
C ILE A 31 -13.02 -11.13 16.59
N PHE A 32 -13.80 -11.89 15.82
CA PHE A 32 -14.92 -12.67 16.33
C PHE A 32 -14.60 -14.16 16.27
N PRO A 33 -14.52 -14.87 17.39
CA PRO A 33 -14.30 -16.31 17.37
C PRO A 33 -15.45 -17.05 16.64
N GLY A 34 -16.67 -16.59 16.77
CA GLY A 34 -17.87 -17.23 16.20
C GLY A 34 -17.97 -17.21 14.66
N VAL A 35 -17.10 -16.46 13.96
CA VAL A 35 -17.04 -16.52 12.49
C VAL A 35 -16.05 -17.58 11.98
N HIS A 36 -15.34 -18.25 12.88
CA HIS A 36 -14.45 -19.37 12.59
C HIS A 36 -15.23 -20.70 12.71
N GLU A 37 -15.06 -21.61 11.77
CA GLU A 37 -15.82 -22.86 11.69
C GLU A 37 -15.59 -23.76 12.92
N LYS A 38 -14.40 -23.73 13.50
CA LYS A 38 -14.03 -24.44 14.73
C LYS A 38 -12.92 -23.66 15.42
N PRO A 39 -13.23 -22.61 16.19
CA PRO A 39 -12.23 -22.01 17.05
C PRO A 39 -11.84 -23.04 18.09
N GLY A 40 -10.64 -23.63 17.96
CA GLY A 40 -10.13 -24.56 18.98
C GLY A 40 -9.89 -23.85 20.32
N ASP A 41 -9.72 -24.60 21.40
CA ASP A 41 -9.47 -24.09 22.76
C ASP A 41 -8.25 -23.16 22.83
N ASP A 42 -7.36 -23.26 21.85
CA ASP A 42 -6.13 -22.48 21.73
C ASP A 42 -6.25 -21.22 20.85
N PHE A 43 -7.46 -20.87 20.41
CA PHE A 43 -7.70 -19.76 19.50
C PHE A 43 -7.13 -18.43 20.02
N TRP A 44 -7.53 -18.06 21.24
CA TRP A 44 -7.09 -16.80 21.85
C TRP A 44 -5.61 -16.80 22.22
N ASN A 45 -5.05 -17.95 22.58
CA ASN A 45 -3.61 -18.07 22.84
C ASN A 45 -2.81 -17.76 21.58
N LYS A 46 -3.22 -18.28 20.41
CA LYS A 46 -2.59 -17.98 19.12
C LYS A 46 -2.71 -16.50 18.74
N VAL A 47 -3.90 -15.92 18.93
CA VAL A 47 -4.10 -14.49 18.68
C VAL A 47 -3.20 -13.65 19.57
N SER A 48 -3.19 -13.92 20.88
CA SER A 48 -2.37 -13.20 21.86
C SER A 48 -0.88 -13.33 21.57
N GLN A 49 -0.42 -14.53 21.22
CA GLN A 49 0.98 -14.77 20.87
C GLN A 49 1.42 -13.92 19.65
N ILE A 50 0.58 -13.90 18.61
CA ILE A 50 0.87 -13.08 17.42
C ILE A 50 0.86 -11.59 17.78
N CYS A 51 -0.15 -11.11 18.50
CA CYS A 51 -0.23 -9.71 18.89
C CYS A 51 0.94 -9.28 19.78
N ASN A 52 1.34 -10.12 20.73
CA ASN A 52 2.51 -9.86 21.58
C ASN A 52 3.83 -9.81 20.77
N THR A 53 3.99 -10.68 19.76
CA THR A 53 5.18 -10.67 18.90
C THR A 53 5.33 -9.35 18.14
N TYR A 54 4.21 -8.71 17.78
CA TYR A 54 4.19 -7.46 17.03
C TYR A 54 3.80 -6.25 17.90
N GLU A 55 3.83 -6.39 19.22
CA GLU A 55 3.53 -5.32 20.20
C GLU A 55 2.19 -4.63 19.96
N VAL A 56 1.17 -5.41 19.54
CA VAL A 56 -0.18 -4.92 19.29
C VAL A 56 -1.08 -5.19 20.50
N ASN A 57 -1.69 -4.14 21.04
CA ASN A 57 -2.61 -4.25 22.16
C ASN A 57 -3.91 -4.96 21.78
N LEU A 58 -4.38 -5.86 22.66
CA LEU A 58 -5.67 -6.52 22.58
C LEU A 58 -6.60 -5.97 23.65
N TYR A 59 -7.81 -5.63 23.24
CA TYR A 59 -8.86 -5.14 24.13
C TYR A 59 -10.03 -6.12 24.14
N PRO A 60 -10.34 -6.76 25.27
CA PRO A 60 -11.46 -7.67 25.36
C PRO A 60 -12.78 -6.88 25.36
N ILE A 61 -13.71 -7.29 24.50
CA ILE A 61 -15.05 -6.72 24.40
C ILE A 61 -16.05 -7.82 24.71
N ALA A 62 -16.88 -7.59 25.72
CA ALA A 62 -17.83 -8.59 26.22
C ALA A 62 -19.15 -8.61 25.42
N SER A 63 -19.49 -7.54 24.73
CA SER A 63 -20.76 -7.37 24.01
C SER A 63 -20.53 -6.85 22.59
N GLY A 64 -21.37 -7.28 21.65
CA GLY A 64 -21.40 -6.71 20.29
C GLY A 64 -22.11 -5.34 20.22
N MET A 65 -22.75 -4.89 21.29
CA MET A 65 -23.33 -3.55 21.39
C MET A 65 -22.26 -2.58 21.91
N VAL A 66 -22.21 -1.39 21.33
CA VAL A 66 -21.26 -0.34 21.69
C VAL A 66 -21.97 0.82 22.38
N ASP A 67 -21.23 1.58 23.19
CA ASP A 67 -21.82 2.73 23.91
C ASP A 67 -22.05 3.92 22.98
N LYS A 68 -21.16 4.08 21.98
CA LYS A 68 -21.26 5.08 20.91
C LYS A 68 -20.73 4.54 19.61
N GLY A 69 -21.31 4.99 18.50
CA GLY A 69 -20.94 4.56 17.16
C GLY A 69 -21.81 3.44 16.64
N TYR A 70 -21.24 2.54 15.87
CA TYR A 70 -21.96 1.45 15.20
C TYR A 70 -21.66 0.12 15.85
N ASP A 71 -22.69 -0.64 16.16
CA ASP A 71 -22.56 -1.97 16.77
C ASP A 71 -21.75 -2.93 15.90
N MET A 72 -21.13 -3.93 16.54
CA MET A 72 -20.24 -4.90 15.93
C MET A 72 -20.91 -5.75 14.81
N GLY A 73 -22.24 -5.79 14.78
CA GLY A 73 -23.03 -6.47 13.74
C GLY A 73 -23.47 -5.58 12.58
N SER A 74 -23.13 -4.29 12.59
CA SER A 74 -23.53 -3.32 11.58
C SER A 74 -22.75 -3.47 10.26
N SER A 75 -23.23 -2.81 9.20
CA SER A 75 -22.52 -2.71 7.92
C SER A 75 -21.20 -1.94 7.99
N HIS A 76 -20.97 -1.20 9.08
CA HIS A 76 -19.72 -0.49 9.36
C HIS A 76 -18.60 -1.39 9.93
N VAL A 77 -18.89 -2.65 10.15
CA VAL A 77 -17.90 -3.66 10.56
C VAL A 77 -17.69 -4.63 9.40
N ILE A 78 -16.80 -4.24 8.49
CA ILE A 78 -16.57 -4.91 7.21
C ILE A 78 -15.56 -6.06 7.33
N PRO A 79 -15.79 -7.20 6.65
CA PRO A 79 -14.85 -8.30 6.66
C PRO A 79 -13.56 -7.93 5.90
N LEU A 80 -12.41 -8.26 6.51
CA LEU A 80 -11.12 -8.13 5.85
C LEU A 80 -10.79 -9.42 5.09
N LYS A 81 -10.32 -9.25 3.87
CA LYS A 81 -9.74 -10.33 3.06
C LYS A 81 -8.24 -10.10 2.93
N ALA A 82 -7.46 -11.18 2.97
CA ALA A 82 -6.05 -11.13 2.64
C ALA A 82 -5.91 -10.80 1.14
N PRO A 83 -5.34 -9.64 0.76
CA PRO A 83 -5.20 -9.30 -0.66
C PRO A 83 -4.16 -10.18 -1.31
N ARG A 84 -4.41 -10.62 -2.53
CA ARG A 84 -3.41 -11.32 -3.36
C ARG A 84 -2.59 -10.25 -4.07
N VAL A 85 -1.34 -10.11 -3.63
CA VAL A 85 -0.43 -9.06 -4.10
C VAL A 85 0.46 -9.63 -5.18
N ALA A 86 0.61 -8.91 -6.28
CA ALA A 86 1.60 -9.18 -7.30
C ALA A 86 2.56 -8.00 -7.44
N LEU A 87 3.80 -8.32 -7.77
CA LEU A 87 4.88 -7.38 -8.01
C LEU A 87 5.40 -7.57 -9.44
N LEU A 88 5.43 -6.50 -10.23
CA LEU A 88 6.05 -6.56 -11.55
C LEU A 88 7.57 -6.63 -11.44
N THR A 89 8.13 -7.50 -12.25
CA THR A 89 9.57 -7.76 -12.39
C THR A 89 9.91 -7.88 -13.88
N GLY A 90 11.14 -8.13 -14.21
CA GLY A 90 11.61 -8.34 -15.59
C GLY A 90 12.65 -7.31 -16.02
N ASN A 91 13.07 -7.41 -17.30
CA ASN A 91 14.21 -6.65 -17.81
C ASN A 91 14.00 -5.12 -17.78
N SER A 92 12.77 -4.67 -17.90
CA SER A 92 12.41 -3.24 -17.91
C SER A 92 12.18 -2.67 -16.51
N VAL A 93 12.22 -3.50 -15.48
CA VAL A 93 12.00 -3.11 -14.07
C VAL A 93 13.35 -3.04 -13.36
N SER A 94 13.57 -1.99 -12.56
CA SER A 94 14.75 -1.90 -11.71
C SER A 94 14.78 -3.08 -10.72
N SER A 95 15.79 -3.91 -10.82
CA SER A 95 15.96 -5.08 -9.94
C SER A 95 16.11 -4.70 -8.46
N ASN A 96 16.77 -3.55 -8.19
CA ASN A 96 16.90 -3.03 -6.83
C ASN A 96 15.54 -2.61 -6.27
N ALA A 97 14.76 -1.81 -7.02
CA ALA A 97 13.45 -1.36 -6.59
C ALA A 97 12.46 -2.53 -6.42
N ALA A 98 12.48 -3.51 -7.33
CA ALA A 98 11.69 -4.73 -7.18
C ALA A 98 12.14 -5.54 -5.96
N GLY A 99 13.45 -5.64 -5.74
CA GLY A 99 14.03 -6.35 -4.60
C GLY A 99 13.67 -5.71 -3.25
N GLU A 100 13.65 -4.38 -3.16
CA GLU A 100 13.23 -3.66 -1.96
C GLU A 100 11.76 -3.95 -1.61
N VAL A 101 10.86 -3.87 -2.61
CA VAL A 101 9.44 -4.18 -2.42
C VAL A 101 9.26 -5.65 -2.04
N TRP A 102 9.94 -6.56 -2.72
CA TRP A 102 9.88 -7.99 -2.42
C TRP A 102 10.38 -8.29 -1.00
N HIS A 103 11.53 -7.73 -0.61
CA HIS A 103 12.09 -7.84 0.74
C HIS A 103 11.10 -7.35 1.79
N PHE A 104 10.48 -6.20 1.57
CA PHE A 104 9.48 -5.65 2.48
C PHE A 104 8.30 -6.63 2.68
N PHE A 105 7.74 -7.18 1.61
CA PHE A 105 6.64 -8.13 1.75
C PHE A 105 7.07 -9.44 2.41
N GLU A 106 8.19 -10.03 2.00
CA GLU A 106 8.59 -11.35 2.49
C GLU A 106 9.27 -11.28 3.86
N GLN A 107 10.16 -10.32 4.10
CA GLN A 107 10.95 -10.29 5.33
C GLN A 107 10.28 -9.46 6.42
N GLU A 108 9.76 -8.28 6.10
CA GLU A 108 9.16 -7.41 7.11
C GLU A 108 7.71 -7.81 7.42
N LEU A 109 6.91 -8.08 6.40
CA LEU A 109 5.52 -8.45 6.57
C LEU A 109 5.29 -9.96 6.67
N ASN A 110 6.28 -10.79 6.29
CA ASN A 110 6.12 -12.23 6.09
C ASN A 110 4.81 -12.54 5.32
N TYR A 111 4.63 -11.84 4.20
CA TYR A 111 3.43 -11.90 3.39
C TYR A 111 3.78 -12.31 1.96
N PRO A 112 3.14 -13.36 1.41
CA PRO A 112 3.49 -13.85 0.08
C PRO A 112 3.14 -12.83 -1.00
N VAL A 113 4.07 -12.64 -1.95
CA VAL A 113 3.87 -11.81 -3.13
C VAL A 113 4.11 -12.65 -4.39
N THR A 114 3.27 -12.48 -5.40
CA THR A 114 3.43 -13.15 -6.69
C THR A 114 4.28 -12.29 -7.61
N LEU A 115 5.39 -12.83 -8.11
CA LEU A 115 6.21 -12.12 -9.09
C LEU A 115 5.66 -12.35 -10.50
N ILE A 116 5.44 -11.29 -11.25
CA ILE A 116 4.95 -11.30 -12.62
C ILE A 116 5.95 -10.54 -13.49
N ASN A 117 6.38 -11.14 -14.62
CA ASN A 117 7.16 -10.41 -15.59
C ASN A 117 6.30 -9.32 -16.25
N ALA A 118 6.81 -8.09 -16.35
CA ALA A 118 6.10 -6.98 -16.96
C ALA A 118 5.68 -7.27 -18.42
N GLU A 119 6.43 -8.08 -19.13
CA GLU A 119 6.10 -8.55 -20.49
C GLU A 119 4.86 -9.46 -20.52
N ASP A 120 4.56 -10.12 -19.39
CA ASP A 120 3.40 -11.01 -19.22
C ASP A 120 2.16 -10.31 -18.65
N ILE A 121 2.08 -8.98 -18.70
CA ILE A 121 0.94 -8.22 -18.15
C ILE A 121 -0.42 -8.70 -18.67
N LYS A 122 -0.46 -9.29 -19.85
CA LYS A 122 -1.66 -9.91 -20.44
C LYS A 122 -2.20 -11.08 -19.63
N ARG A 123 -1.41 -11.64 -18.73
CA ARG A 123 -1.80 -12.72 -17.81
C ARG A 123 -2.34 -12.21 -16.47
N ILE A 124 -2.43 -10.89 -16.30
CA ILE A 124 -3.07 -10.34 -15.11
C ILE A 124 -4.54 -10.76 -15.12
N ASP A 125 -4.97 -11.35 -14.06
CA ASP A 125 -6.32 -11.86 -13.91
C ASP A 125 -6.99 -11.35 -12.63
N HIS A 126 -8.24 -11.72 -12.45
CA HIS A 126 -9.04 -11.40 -11.25
C HIS A 126 -8.55 -12.12 -9.98
N ASN A 127 -7.54 -12.98 -10.08
CA ASN A 127 -6.91 -13.59 -8.91
C ASN A 127 -5.88 -12.69 -8.24
N ILE A 128 -5.58 -11.53 -8.81
CA ILE A 128 -4.71 -10.51 -8.23
C ILE A 128 -5.58 -9.35 -7.77
N ASP A 129 -5.44 -8.97 -6.51
CA ASP A 129 -6.20 -7.88 -5.91
C ASP A 129 -5.39 -6.57 -5.89
N VAL A 130 -4.06 -6.68 -5.77
CA VAL A 130 -3.11 -5.55 -5.74
C VAL A 130 -1.94 -5.83 -6.66
N LEU A 131 -1.64 -4.90 -7.55
CA LEU A 131 -0.47 -4.92 -8.41
C LEU A 131 0.48 -3.79 -8.03
N VAL A 132 1.75 -4.13 -7.78
CA VAL A 132 2.80 -3.16 -7.49
C VAL A 132 3.70 -2.99 -8.70
N LEU A 133 3.87 -1.77 -9.15
CA LEU A 133 4.78 -1.35 -10.18
C LEU A 133 5.96 -0.60 -9.54
N PRO A 134 7.12 -1.23 -9.34
CA PRO A 134 8.32 -0.56 -8.87
C PRO A 134 8.85 0.46 -9.88
N ASN A 135 9.98 1.07 -9.57
CA ASN A 135 10.70 1.88 -10.55
C ASN A 135 11.09 1.03 -11.78
N GLY A 136 10.77 1.53 -12.97
CA GLY A 136 11.03 0.81 -14.22
C GLY A 136 10.46 1.54 -15.43
N TYR A 137 10.67 0.95 -16.60
CA TYR A 137 10.09 1.42 -17.86
C TYR A 137 9.11 0.37 -18.38
N TYR A 138 7.83 0.71 -18.45
CA TYR A 138 6.75 -0.22 -18.77
C TYR A 138 6.28 -0.03 -20.22
N GLU A 139 6.82 -0.81 -21.12
CA GLU A 139 6.47 -0.75 -22.56
C GLU A 139 4.98 -0.98 -22.80
N PHE A 140 4.35 -1.87 -22.04
CA PHE A 140 2.92 -2.14 -22.16
C PHE A 140 2.03 -0.90 -21.90
N LEU A 141 2.52 0.12 -21.19
CA LEU A 141 1.80 1.39 -21.02
C LEU A 141 1.88 2.26 -22.27
N MET A 142 2.82 2.01 -23.20
CA MET A 142 2.94 2.73 -24.46
C MET A 142 2.10 2.09 -25.57
N GLU A 143 1.74 0.84 -25.42
CA GLU A 143 0.89 0.09 -26.34
C GLU A 143 -0.57 0.19 -25.89
N LYS A 144 -1.44 0.80 -26.74
CA LYS A 144 -2.83 1.08 -26.36
C LYS A 144 -3.63 -0.15 -25.95
N ASP A 145 -3.38 -1.29 -26.59
CA ASP A 145 -4.15 -2.50 -26.29
C ASP A 145 -3.71 -3.14 -24.97
N ASP A 146 -2.44 -3.12 -24.64
CA ASP A 146 -1.91 -3.65 -23.40
C ASP A 146 -2.23 -2.72 -22.20
N ALA A 147 -2.16 -1.40 -22.41
CA ALA A 147 -2.58 -0.41 -21.41
C ALA A 147 -4.07 -0.56 -21.04
N LYS A 148 -4.94 -0.91 -22.03
CA LYS A 148 -6.36 -1.20 -21.77
C LYS A 148 -6.59 -2.41 -20.89
N ILE A 149 -5.72 -3.41 -20.91
CA ILE A 149 -5.82 -4.57 -20.04
C ILE A 149 -5.68 -4.13 -18.58
N LEU A 150 -4.68 -3.31 -18.29
CA LEU A 150 -4.49 -2.75 -16.96
C LEU A 150 -5.66 -1.84 -16.55
N GLU A 151 -6.10 -0.97 -17.45
CA GLU A 151 -7.27 -0.12 -17.24
C GLU A 151 -8.51 -0.94 -16.87
N GLN A 152 -8.78 -2.00 -17.63
CA GLN A 152 -9.94 -2.87 -17.39
C GLN A 152 -9.82 -3.62 -16.07
N TRP A 153 -8.62 -4.08 -15.72
CA TRP A 153 -8.37 -4.74 -14.44
C TRP A 153 -8.62 -3.77 -13.26
N ILE A 154 -8.18 -2.50 -13.37
CA ILE A 154 -8.45 -1.47 -12.36
C ILE A 154 -9.97 -1.19 -12.27
N LYS A 155 -10.66 -1.04 -13.40
CA LYS A 155 -12.12 -0.83 -13.44
C LYS A 155 -12.91 -1.99 -12.80
N ASN A 156 -12.37 -3.18 -12.86
CA ASN A 156 -12.94 -4.36 -12.21
C ASN A 156 -12.61 -4.47 -10.72
N GLY A 157 -11.96 -3.47 -10.12
CA GLY A 157 -11.68 -3.37 -8.69
C GLY A 157 -10.23 -3.69 -8.29
N GLY A 158 -9.35 -3.95 -9.24
CA GLY A 158 -7.91 -4.09 -9.00
C GLY A 158 -7.30 -2.82 -8.44
N LYS A 159 -6.36 -2.95 -7.49
CA LYS A 159 -5.67 -1.84 -6.87
C LYS A 159 -4.25 -1.75 -7.38
N LEU A 160 -3.90 -0.58 -7.92
CA LEU A 160 -2.57 -0.32 -8.46
C LEU A 160 -1.75 0.51 -7.49
N VAL A 161 -0.54 0.07 -7.19
CA VAL A 161 0.48 0.81 -6.44
C VAL A 161 1.65 1.06 -7.38
N ALA A 162 1.91 2.32 -7.70
CA ALA A 162 3.01 2.71 -8.56
C ALA A 162 4.05 3.52 -7.79
N ILE A 163 5.32 3.25 -8.05
CA ILE A 163 6.45 3.84 -7.34
C ILE A 163 7.35 4.54 -8.36
N GLU A 164 7.79 5.76 -8.04
CA GLU A 164 8.75 6.56 -8.83
C GLU A 164 8.35 6.73 -10.30
N SER A 165 9.19 6.27 -11.25
CA SER A 165 8.98 6.44 -12.69
C SER A 165 7.68 5.81 -13.21
N ALA A 166 7.17 4.78 -12.54
CA ALA A 166 5.88 4.19 -12.87
C ALA A 166 4.73 5.21 -12.75
N VAL A 167 4.77 6.07 -11.72
CA VAL A 167 3.76 7.13 -11.52
C VAL A 167 3.75 8.09 -12.72
N SER A 168 4.93 8.52 -13.18
CA SER A 168 5.06 9.43 -14.30
C SER A 168 4.56 8.83 -15.63
N GLN A 169 4.70 7.52 -15.80
CA GLN A 169 4.20 6.81 -16.97
C GLN A 169 2.68 6.65 -16.93
N LEU A 170 2.13 6.35 -15.75
CA LEU A 170 0.68 6.28 -15.55
C LEU A 170 0.02 7.66 -15.73
N ALA A 171 0.67 8.74 -15.32
CA ALA A 171 0.14 10.09 -15.48
C ALA A 171 0.01 10.54 -16.96
N LYS A 172 0.63 9.80 -17.88
CA LYS A 172 0.51 10.03 -19.35
C LYS A 172 -0.66 9.27 -19.99
N GLN A 173 -1.31 8.39 -19.22
CA GLN A 173 -2.45 7.60 -19.71
C GLN A 173 -3.72 8.43 -19.72
N ASP A 174 -4.48 8.37 -20.80
CA ASP A 174 -5.74 9.13 -20.96
C ASP A 174 -6.79 8.79 -19.90
N TRP A 175 -6.77 7.55 -19.40
CA TRP A 175 -7.68 7.07 -18.36
C TRP A 175 -7.23 7.39 -16.93
N SER A 176 -6.00 7.89 -16.76
CA SER A 176 -5.44 8.22 -15.45
C SER A 176 -5.93 9.59 -14.96
N ALA A 177 -6.33 9.66 -13.70
CA ALA A 177 -6.61 10.93 -13.03
C ALA A 177 -5.35 11.67 -12.56
N LEU A 178 -4.18 11.01 -12.63
CA LEU A 178 -2.90 11.59 -12.23
C LEU A 178 -2.48 12.64 -13.25
N LYS A 179 -1.91 13.74 -12.76
CA LYS A 179 -1.33 14.79 -13.59
C LYS A 179 0.07 15.12 -13.11
N ILE A 180 0.98 15.25 -14.05
CA ILE A 180 2.33 15.74 -13.76
C ILE A 180 2.21 17.26 -13.51
N LYS A 181 2.70 17.70 -12.34
CA LYS A 181 2.83 19.13 -12.07
C LYS A 181 3.92 19.69 -13.01
N THR A 182 3.51 20.46 -13.99
CA THR A 182 4.44 21.26 -14.77
C THR A 182 4.76 22.51 -13.96
N ASP A 183 6.03 22.71 -13.63
CA ASP A 183 6.48 23.99 -13.08
C ASP A 183 6.36 25.04 -14.17
N THR A 184 5.23 25.73 -14.19
CA THR A 184 4.94 26.85 -15.12
C THR A 184 5.78 28.09 -14.83
N ASN A 185 6.79 28.00 -13.95
CA ASN A 185 7.65 29.10 -13.54
C ASN A 185 8.98 29.18 -14.28
N GLU A 186 9.07 28.72 -15.54
CA GLU A 186 9.98 29.36 -16.47
C GLU A 186 9.34 30.63 -17.06
N SER A 187 8.84 31.49 -16.18
CA SER A 187 8.57 32.86 -16.58
C SER A 187 9.92 33.53 -16.87
N ASN A 188 10.03 34.16 -18.04
CA ASN A 188 11.05 35.11 -18.41
C ASN A 188 11.02 36.35 -17.49
N SER A 189 11.09 36.16 -16.18
CA SER A 189 11.32 37.21 -15.24
C SER A 189 12.79 37.61 -15.31
N PRO A 190 13.16 38.91 -15.33
CA PRO A 190 14.54 39.32 -15.25
C PRO A 190 15.18 38.57 -14.08
N LYS A 191 16.38 38.06 -14.25
CA LYS A 191 17.12 37.27 -13.24
C LYS A 191 17.20 38.11 -11.97
N ASP A 192 16.20 37.99 -11.12
CA ASP A 192 16.23 38.62 -9.81
C ASP A 192 17.34 37.92 -9.00
N LEU A 193 18.31 38.70 -8.57
CA LEU A 193 19.43 38.22 -7.77
C LEU A 193 18.91 37.49 -6.52
N TYR A 194 17.80 37.94 -5.95
CA TYR A 194 17.14 37.31 -4.82
C TYR A 194 16.54 35.94 -5.14
N ALA A 195 15.99 35.74 -6.33
CA ALA A 195 15.50 34.44 -6.76
C ALA A 195 16.65 33.43 -6.98
N SER A 196 17.82 33.89 -7.43
CA SER A 196 19.02 33.07 -7.51
C SER A 196 19.60 32.74 -6.13
N LEU A 197 19.50 33.64 -5.17
CA LEU A 197 19.90 33.40 -3.78
C LEU A 197 18.97 32.43 -3.06
N GLN A 198 17.65 32.50 -3.31
CA GLN A 198 16.70 31.50 -2.81
C GLN A 198 16.97 30.11 -3.38
N LYS A 199 17.28 30.01 -4.67
CA LYS A 199 17.72 28.74 -5.26
C LYS A 199 19.01 28.23 -4.63
N TYR A 200 19.92 29.10 -4.26
CA TYR A 200 21.14 28.72 -3.55
C TYR A 200 20.86 28.16 -2.17
N ASN A 201 19.95 28.75 -1.40
CA ASN A 201 19.53 28.26 -0.09
C ASN A 201 18.80 26.89 -0.14
N LEU A 202 18.19 26.55 -1.27
CA LEU A 202 17.56 25.26 -1.49
C LEU A 202 18.53 24.20 -2.03
N ARG A 203 19.76 24.60 -2.37
CA ARG A 203 20.76 23.75 -3.04
C ARG A 203 21.06 22.46 -2.28
N GLU A 204 21.17 22.53 -0.94
CA GLU A 204 21.39 21.33 -0.12
C GLU A 204 20.18 20.40 -0.18
N ARG A 205 18.99 20.97 -0.13
CA ARG A 205 17.73 20.22 -0.23
C ARG A 205 17.57 19.58 -1.60
N ASP A 206 17.91 20.30 -2.66
CA ASP A 206 17.87 19.78 -4.03
C ASP A 206 18.94 18.70 -4.24
N ALA A 207 20.12 18.83 -3.63
CA ALA A 207 21.18 17.83 -3.68
C ALA A 207 20.77 16.54 -2.92
N VAL A 208 20.04 16.65 -1.81
CA VAL A 208 19.52 15.49 -1.06
C VAL A 208 18.33 14.85 -1.76
N SER A 209 17.52 15.62 -2.49
CA SER A 209 16.39 15.09 -3.28
C SER A 209 16.84 14.44 -4.60
N GLY A 210 18.07 14.72 -5.06
CA GLY A 210 18.65 14.07 -6.22
C GLY A 210 19.02 12.62 -5.93
N PHE A 211 18.87 11.76 -6.94
CA PHE A 211 19.30 10.37 -6.84
C PHE A 211 20.80 10.28 -6.55
N THR A 212 21.18 9.78 -5.37
CA THR A 212 22.56 9.55 -4.99
C THR A 212 22.83 8.05 -4.86
N PRO A 213 23.26 7.37 -5.94
CA PRO A 213 23.46 5.94 -5.92
C PRO A 213 24.54 5.55 -4.91
N GLY A 214 24.25 4.60 -4.05
CA GLY A 214 25.20 4.00 -3.12
C GLY A 214 25.52 4.83 -1.86
N ALA A 215 24.76 5.88 -1.56
CA ALA A 215 24.93 6.63 -0.31
C ALA A 215 24.17 5.96 0.84
N ILE A 216 24.88 5.68 1.92
CA ILE A 216 24.30 5.24 3.19
C ILE A 216 24.31 6.45 4.12
N PHE A 217 23.11 6.89 4.53
CA PHE A 217 22.97 7.98 5.49
C PHE A 217 22.76 7.40 6.90
N ASN A 218 23.59 7.79 7.83
CA ASN A 218 23.33 7.57 9.25
C ASN A 218 22.58 8.79 9.78
N VAL A 219 21.34 8.60 10.19
CA VAL A 219 20.50 9.65 10.78
C VAL A 219 20.50 9.44 12.29
N GLU A 220 21.14 10.34 13.02
CA GLU A 220 20.96 10.45 14.48
C GLU A 220 19.66 11.24 14.72
N LEU A 221 18.72 10.61 15.44
CA LEU A 221 17.45 11.20 15.84
C LEU A 221 17.60 11.92 17.17
#